data_a546d6af85cd4f85328015d314814436
#
_entry.id   a546d6af85cd4f85328015d314814436
#
_cell.length_a   1.000
_cell.length_b   1.000
_cell.length_c   1.000
_cell.angle_alpha   90.00
_cell.angle_beta   90.00
_cell.angle_gamma   90.00
#
_symmetry.space_group_name_H-M   'P 1'
#
loop_
_entity.id
_entity.type
_entity.pdbx_description
1 polymer ?
#
loop_
_entity_poly.entity_id
_entity_poly.type
_entity_poly.pdbx_seq_one_letter_code
_entity_poly.pdbx_strand_id
1 'polypeptide(L)'
;MKSKIKSLLFGLLTVCFVFVMPVQAQEADKTDYSAVFDANYYYSAYADLQSAIGNDRNALLQHFIAYGMQEGRRGSAEFDVRAYMANNPDLIQVFGQEDLKSYYLHYISYGKKEGRIAVSTGNTLSANANKSAAPETTLISSYTTAFDPSESRAVNIALSASRINGTVLQPGQKFSFSDAVGPRTSANGYVIAPTFVNRETVPGMGGGICQVSSTMYAAMLEGGIKATQRYAHSKPVTYIPAGMDATIVAGQKDLTFTNNFEYPITINAVVDGGTVTISFSK
;
A
#
# COMPACT_ATOMS: atom_id res chain seq x y z
N MET A 1 -8.51 79.36 -26.15
CA MET A 1 -7.23 78.68 -26.25
C MET A 1 -7.48 77.17 -26.03
N LYS A 2 -7.39 76.34 -27.09
CA LYS A 2 -7.71 74.92 -27.06
C LYS A 2 -6.38 74.16 -27.03
N SER A 3 -6.10 73.48 -25.86
CA SER A 3 -4.94 72.60 -25.75
C SER A 3 -5.32 71.21 -26.23
N LYS A 4 -4.61 70.69 -27.22
CA LYS A 4 -4.73 69.35 -27.77
C LYS A 4 -3.88 68.39 -26.93
N ILE A 5 -4.52 67.45 -26.25
CA ILE A 5 -3.85 66.33 -25.59
C ILE A 5 -3.68 65.21 -26.64
N LYS A 6 -2.42 64.89 -26.97
CA LYS A 6 -2.04 63.77 -27.84
C LYS A 6 -2.04 62.52 -26.99
N SER A 7 -2.93 61.59 -27.28
CA SER A 7 -2.94 60.22 -26.70
C SER A 7 -1.83 59.41 -27.33
N LEU A 8 -0.87 58.96 -26.50
CA LEU A 8 0.20 58.05 -26.92
C LEU A 8 -0.25 56.61 -26.64
N LEU A 9 -0.56 55.89 -27.70
CA LEU A 9 -0.92 54.48 -27.63
C LEU A 9 0.37 53.66 -27.47
N PHE A 10 0.62 53.14 -26.28
CA PHE A 10 1.72 52.21 -26.03
C PHE A 10 1.24 50.79 -26.36
N GLY A 11 1.64 50.30 -27.52
CA GLY A 11 1.40 48.90 -27.95
C GLY A 11 2.33 47.98 -27.13
N LEU A 12 1.74 47.18 -26.23
CA LEU A 12 2.41 46.12 -25.51
C LEU A 12 2.61 44.91 -26.45
N LEU A 13 3.80 44.78 -27.02
CA LEU A 13 4.18 43.62 -27.84
C LEU A 13 4.55 42.50 -26.87
N THR A 14 3.58 41.58 -26.66
CA THR A 14 3.83 40.34 -25.88
C THR A 14 4.65 39.40 -26.74
N VAL A 15 5.96 39.38 -26.51
CA VAL A 15 6.84 38.37 -27.11
C VAL A 15 6.66 37.07 -26.32
N CYS A 16 5.89 36.13 -26.87
CA CYS A 16 5.87 34.75 -26.38
C CYS A 16 7.23 34.10 -26.69
N PHE A 17 8.09 34.06 -25.67
CA PHE A 17 9.26 33.18 -25.70
C PHE A 17 8.78 31.73 -25.58
N VAL A 18 8.67 31.04 -26.72
CA VAL A 18 8.57 29.60 -26.74
C VAL A 18 9.94 29.06 -26.35
N PHE A 19 10.09 28.67 -25.09
CA PHE A 19 11.24 27.90 -24.64
C PHE A 19 11.13 26.50 -25.27
N VAL A 20 11.78 26.32 -26.41
CA VAL A 20 12.04 24.99 -26.96
C VAL A 20 13.15 24.40 -26.09
N MET A 21 12.76 23.64 -25.09
CA MET A 21 13.70 22.76 -24.37
C MET A 21 14.26 21.78 -25.38
N PRO A 22 15.59 21.58 -25.46
CA PRO A 22 16.13 20.50 -26.26
C PRO A 22 15.59 19.18 -25.67
N VAL A 23 14.87 18.43 -26.46
CA VAL A 23 14.57 17.01 -26.16
C VAL A 23 15.93 16.32 -26.19
N GLN A 24 16.57 16.23 -25.02
CA GLN A 24 17.63 15.26 -24.84
C GLN A 24 16.98 13.89 -25.05
N ALA A 25 17.40 13.21 -26.11
CA ALA A 25 17.07 11.82 -26.32
C ALA A 25 17.54 11.09 -25.06
N GLN A 26 16.58 10.70 -24.23
CA GLN A 26 16.84 9.87 -23.06
C GLN A 26 17.37 8.56 -23.63
N GLU A 27 18.63 8.22 -23.33
CA GLU A 27 19.17 6.92 -23.70
C GLU A 27 18.16 5.88 -23.23
N ALA A 28 17.74 5.01 -24.14
CA ALA A 28 16.75 3.98 -23.85
C ALA A 28 17.28 3.16 -22.66
N ASP A 29 16.56 3.17 -21.57
CA ASP A 29 16.87 2.36 -20.39
C ASP A 29 16.92 0.89 -20.83
N LYS A 30 18.12 0.31 -20.84
CA LYS A 30 18.38 -1.08 -21.24
C LYS A 30 18.11 -2.09 -20.12
N THR A 31 17.60 -1.62 -18.99
CA THR A 31 17.31 -2.47 -17.83
C THR A 31 16.20 -3.47 -18.19
N ASP A 32 16.43 -4.74 -17.94
CA ASP A 32 15.40 -5.78 -18.07
C ASP A 32 14.53 -5.80 -16.80
N TYR A 33 13.36 -5.21 -16.88
CA TYR A 33 12.39 -5.14 -15.78
C TYR A 33 11.57 -6.42 -15.60
N SER A 34 11.75 -7.47 -16.40
CA SER A 34 10.94 -8.71 -16.35
C SER A 34 10.98 -9.42 -14.99
N ALA A 35 12.00 -9.16 -14.18
CA ALA A 35 12.10 -9.71 -12.83
C ALA A 35 11.09 -9.11 -11.84
N VAL A 36 10.58 -7.89 -12.11
CA VAL A 36 9.74 -7.12 -11.19
C VAL A 36 8.46 -6.59 -11.87
N PHE A 37 8.29 -6.81 -13.18
CA PHE A 37 7.20 -6.24 -13.96
C PHE A 37 6.63 -7.25 -14.97
N ASP A 38 5.30 -7.40 -14.92
CA ASP A 38 4.45 -8.01 -15.94
C ASP A 38 3.31 -7.05 -16.28
N ALA A 39 3.17 -6.69 -17.55
CA ALA A 39 2.21 -5.67 -17.97
C ALA A 39 0.75 -6.10 -17.72
N ASN A 40 0.41 -7.39 -17.88
CA ASN A 40 -0.95 -7.87 -17.67
C ASN A 40 -1.28 -7.86 -16.17
N TYR A 41 -0.32 -8.29 -15.32
CA TYR A 41 -0.45 -8.19 -13.87
C TYR A 41 -0.65 -6.74 -13.43
N TYR A 42 0.23 -5.83 -13.89
CA TYR A 42 0.19 -4.41 -13.53
C TYR A 42 -1.11 -3.73 -13.97
N TYR A 43 -1.56 -4.00 -15.19
CA TYR A 43 -2.84 -3.52 -15.70
C TYR A 43 -4.01 -4.02 -14.84
N SER A 44 -4.07 -5.32 -14.53
CA SER A 44 -5.18 -5.89 -13.76
C SER A 44 -5.18 -5.48 -12.29
N ALA A 45 -4.01 -5.19 -11.71
CA ALA A 45 -3.87 -4.82 -10.32
C ALA A 45 -4.27 -3.36 -10.01
N TYR A 46 -4.29 -2.46 -11.04
CA TYR A 46 -4.46 -1.03 -10.83
C TYR A 46 -5.54 -0.43 -11.73
N ALA A 47 -6.76 -0.25 -11.17
CA ALA A 47 -7.91 0.28 -11.89
C ALA A 47 -7.71 1.73 -12.42
N ASP A 48 -6.90 2.53 -11.72
CA ASP A 48 -6.53 3.87 -12.15
C ASP A 48 -5.76 3.84 -13.49
N LEU A 49 -4.90 2.84 -13.68
CA LEU A 49 -4.15 2.67 -14.93
C LEU A 49 -5.03 2.14 -16.06
N GLN A 50 -6.02 1.33 -15.76
CA GLN A 50 -6.98 0.84 -16.75
C GLN A 50 -7.70 2.00 -17.44
N SER A 51 -8.07 3.02 -16.65
CA SER A 51 -8.76 4.20 -17.14
C SER A 51 -7.82 5.21 -17.81
N ALA A 52 -6.60 5.38 -17.29
CA ALA A 52 -5.67 6.42 -17.74
C ALA A 52 -4.77 5.99 -18.91
N ILE A 53 -4.35 4.72 -18.94
CA ILE A 53 -3.36 4.20 -19.88
C ILE A 53 -3.95 3.10 -20.78
N GLY A 54 -4.93 2.35 -20.28
CA GLY A 54 -5.40 1.14 -20.94
C GLY A 54 -4.38 0.01 -20.86
N ASN A 55 -4.44 -0.94 -21.80
CA ASN A 55 -3.57 -2.12 -21.82
C ASN A 55 -2.31 -1.95 -22.70
N ASP A 56 -1.89 -0.72 -22.96
CA ASP A 56 -0.63 -0.47 -23.67
C ASP A 56 0.56 -0.88 -22.77
N ARG A 57 1.19 -1.99 -23.14
CA ARG A 57 2.28 -2.60 -22.38
C ARG A 57 3.48 -1.67 -22.18
N ASN A 58 3.80 -0.87 -23.21
CA ASN A 58 4.93 0.05 -23.13
C ASN A 58 4.60 1.25 -22.24
N ALA A 59 3.40 1.81 -22.37
CA ALA A 59 2.96 2.91 -21.51
C ALA A 59 2.84 2.48 -20.04
N LEU A 60 2.35 1.26 -19.78
CA LEU A 60 2.32 0.67 -18.44
C LEU A 60 3.73 0.48 -17.84
N LEU A 61 4.70 0.02 -18.64
CA LEU A 61 6.10 -0.09 -18.22
C LEU A 61 6.70 1.28 -17.94
N GLN A 62 6.48 2.27 -18.80
CA GLN A 62 6.97 3.63 -18.57
C GLN A 62 6.39 4.24 -17.29
N HIS A 63 5.09 4.04 -17.04
CA HIS A 63 4.46 4.47 -15.81
C HIS A 63 5.10 3.77 -14.59
N PHE A 64 5.34 2.46 -14.66
CA PHE A 64 5.97 1.70 -13.58
C PHE A 64 7.38 2.21 -13.25
N ILE A 65 8.19 2.48 -14.28
CA ILE A 65 9.56 3.01 -14.13
C ILE A 65 9.55 4.43 -13.56
N ALA A 66 8.65 5.29 -14.06
CA ALA A 66 8.62 6.70 -13.70
C ALA A 66 8.02 6.95 -12.31
N TYR A 67 7.00 6.18 -11.93
CA TYR A 67 6.19 6.41 -10.74
C TYR A 67 6.00 5.15 -9.89
N GLY A 68 5.58 4.04 -10.51
CA GLY A 68 5.13 2.83 -9.83
C GLY A 68 6.16 2.25 -8.85
N MET A 69 7.44 2.22 -9.20
CA MET A 69 8.50 1.73 -8.31
C MET A 69 8.64 2.60 -7.06
N GLN A 70 8.63 3.93 -7.20
CA GLN A 70 8.73 4.85 -6.05
C GLN A 70 7.45 4.85 -5.20
N GLU A 71 6.30 4.61 -5.81
CA GLU A 71 5.02 4.42 -5.11
C GLU A 71 4.94 3.05 -4.41
N GLY A 72 5.86 2.14 -4.69
CA GLY A 72 5.88 0.78 -4.16
C GLY A 72 4.81 -0.12 -4.77
N ARG A 73 4.37 0.18 -6.00
CA ARG A 73 3.36 -0.64 -6.71
C ARG A 73 3.96 -1.97 -7.14
N ARG A 74 3.29 -3.06 -6.83
CA ARG A 74 3.69 -4.37 -7.36
C ARG A 74 3.55 -4.39 -8.88
N GLY A 75 4.67 -4.59 -9.57
CA GLY A 75 4.69 -4.72 -11.02
C GLY A 75 4.45 -6.15 -11.50
N SER A 76 4.64 -7.17 -10.64
CA SER A 76 4.43 -8.59 -10.95
C SER A 76 3.99 -9.38 -9.70
N ALA A 77 3.52 -10.60 -9.91
CA ALA A 77 3.19 -11.52 -8.83
C ALA A 77 4.43 -12.00 -8.06
N GLU A 78 5.60 -11.94 -8.70
CA GLU A 78 6.86 -12.55 -8.22
C GLU A 78 7.72 -11.60 -7.37
N PHE A 79 7.37 -10.30 -7.34
CA PHE A 79 8.12 -9.30 -6.60
C PHE A 79 7.20 -8.33 -5.85
N ASP A 80 7.45 -8.19 -4.56
CA ASP A 80 6.84 -7.20 -3.69
C ASP A 80 7.94 -6.45 -2.95
N VAL A 81 8.06 -5.14 -3.19
CA VAL A 81 9.16 -4.34 -2.63
C VAL A 81 9.15 -4.32 -1.11
N ARG A 82 7.97 -4.32 -0.48
CA ARG A 82 7.88 -4.28 0.99
C ARG A 82 8.26 -5.63 1.59
N ALA A 83 7.82 -6.73 0.98
CA ALA A 83 8.27 -8.05 1.35
C ALA A 83 9.78 -8.21 1.15
N TYR A 84 10.31 -7.67 0.04
CA TYR A 84 11.74 -7.68 -0.24
C TYR A 84 12.53 -6.91 0.81
N MET A 85 12.08 -5.70 1.20
CA MET A 85 12.68 -4.93 2.29
C MET A 85 12.65 -5.69 3.61
N ALA A 86 11.51 -6.27 3.97
CA ALA A 86 11.34 -7.00 5.23
C ALA A 86 12.25 -8.23 5.33
N ASN A 87 12.44 -8.93 4.19
CA ASN A 87 13.29 -10.12 4.12
C ASN A 87 14.78 -9.81 3.98
N ASN A 88 15.16 -8.54 3.73
CA ASN A 88 16.53 -8.13 3.47
C ASN A 88 16.90 -6.87 4.29
N PRO A 89 16.95 -6.95 5.63
CA PRO A 89 17.19 -5.80 6.51
C PRO A 89 18.57 -5.16 6.31
N ASP A 90 19.53 -5.88 5.74
CA ASP A 90 20.83 -5.35 5.32
C ASP A 90 20.69 -4.21 4.30
N LEU A 91 19.71 -4.28 3.41
CA LEU A 91 19.47 -3.26 2.40
C LEU A 91 18.85 -1.98 2.98
N ILE A 92 18.17 -2.06 4.13
CA ILE A 92 17.61 -0.88 4.82
C ILE A 92 18.72 0.07 5.27
N GLN A 93 19.87 -0.47 5.66
CA GLN A 93 21.04 0.34 6.01
C GLN A 93 21.65 1.06 4.80
N VAL A 94 21.44 0.53 3.60
CA VAL A 94 22.01 1.07 2.35
C VAL A 94 21.06 2.06 1.68
N PHE A 95 19.77 1.71 1.55
CA PHE A 95 18.78 2.49 0.79
C PHE A 95 17.80 3.28 1.68
N GLY A 96 17.75 2.99 2.99
CA GLY A 96 16.72 3.54 3.87
C GLY A 96 15.35 2.93 3.60
N GLN A 97 14.30 3.54 4.17
CA GLN A 97 12.92 3.05 4.04
C GLN A 97 12.10 3.79 2.96
N GLU A 98 12.61 4.92 2.47
CA GLU A 98 11.89 5.83 1.57
C GLU A 98 12.26 5.62 0.09
N ASP A 99 13.47 5.16 -0.21
CA ASP A 99 13.93 4.95 -1.59
C ASP A 99 13.51 3.56 -2.11
N LEU A 100 12.21 3.39 -2.32
CA LEU A 100 11.66 2.11 -2.78
C LEU A 100 12.19 1.71 -4.15
N LYS A 101 12.47 2.66 -5.03
CA LYS A 101 13.00 2.39 -6.37
C LYS A 101 14.33 1.63 -6.33
N SER A 102 15.21 1.96 -5.40
CA SER A 102 16.50 1.29 -5.25
C SER A 102 16.37 -0.20 -4.91
N TYR A 103 15.33 -0.61 -4.20
CA TYR A 103 15.07 -2.03 -3.92
C TYR A 103 14.67 -2.82 -5.17
N TYR A 104 13.85 -2.24 -6.06
CA TYR A 104 13.54 -2.87 -7.36
C TYR A 104 14.78 -3.04 -8.21
N LEU A 105 15.60 -1.98 -8.32
CA LEU A 105 16.82 -2.01 -9.10
C LEU A 105 17.85 -2.98 -8.51
N HIS A 106 17.96 -3.07 -7.19
CA HIS A 106 18.81 -4.04 -6.53
C HIS A 106 18.35 -5.46 -6.82
N TYR A 107 17.04 -5.74 -6.73
CA TYR A 107 16.52 -7.08 -7.04
C TYR A 107 16.78 -7.48 -8.48
N ILE A 108 16.58 -6.59 -9.44
CA ILE A 108 16.88 -6.79 -10.87
C ILE A 108 18.35 -7.13 -11.06
N SER A 109 19.26 -6.35 -10.45
CA SER A 109 20.69 -6.43 -10.70
C SER A 109 21.37 -7.57 -9.95
N TYR A 110 20.93 -7.86 -8.74
CA TYR A 110 21.61 -8.75 -7.79
C TYR A 110 20.67 -9.74 -7.11
N GLY A 111 19.59 -9.25 -6.47
CA GLY A 111 18.79 -10.01 -5.53
C GLY A 111 18.14 -11.26 -6.12
N LYS A 112 17.69 -11.19 -7.38
CA LYS A 112 17.14 -12.37 -8.09
C LYS A 112 18.20 -13.45 -8.28
N LYS A 113 19.40 -13.05 -8.67
CA LYS A 113 20.55 -13.97 -8.86
C LYS A 113 21.06 -14.54 -7.54
N GLU A 114 20.97 -13.74 -6.48
CA GLU A 114 21.35 -14.16 -5.12
C GLU A 114 20.28 -15.06 -4.47
N GLY A 115 19.13 -15.24 -5.11
CA GLY A 115 18.02 -16.01 -4.55
C GLY A 115 17.34 -15.35 -3.35
N ARG A 116 17.43 -14.01 -3.25
CA ARG A 116 16.80 -13.26 -2.15
C ARG A 116 15.27 -13.37 -2.21
N ILE A 117 14.64 -13.54 -1.06
CA ILE A 117 13.19 -13.66 -0.96
C ILE A 117 12.54 -12.32 -1.31
N ALA A 118 11.74 -12.31 -2.36
CA ALA A 118 11.15 -11.11 -2.95
C ALA A 118 9.63 -11.01 -2.80
N VAL A 119 8.98 -12.04 -2.28
CA VAL A 119 7.55 -12.08 -1.98
C VAL A 119 7.33 -12.60 -0.57
N SER A 120 6.22 -12.24 0.05
CA SER A 120 5.79 -12.90 1.28
C SER A 120 5.52 -14.36 0.94
N THR A 121 6.17 -15.29 1.65
CA THR A 121 6.01 -16.74 1.44
C THR A 121 4.67 -17.26 1.99
N GLY A 122 3.58 -16.60 1.65
CA GLY A 122 2.21 -16.97 1.94
C GLY A 122 1.43 -17.16 0.65
N ASN A 123 1.50 -18.35 0.08
CA ASN A 123 0.74 -18.92 -1.05
C ASN A 123 1.43 -18.91 -2.43
N THR A 124 2.21 -19.93 -2.70
CA THR A 124 2.38 -20.46 -4.05
C THR A 124 1.95 -21.91 -4.06
N LEU A 125 0.85 -22.18 -4.75
CA LEU A 125 0.54 -23.52 -5.21
C LEU A 125 1.56 -23.91 -6.30
N SER A 126 2.39 -24.89 -5.95
CA SER A 126 3.06 -25.91 -6.78
C SER A 126 4.10 -25.50 -7.83
N ALA A 127 5.34 -25.77 -7.63
CA ALA A 127 6.10 -26.89 -8.19
C ALA A 127 7.59 -26.86 -7.82
N ASN A 128 8.01 -27.96 -7.19
CA ASN A 128 9.37 -28.56 -7.09
C ASN A 128 10.51 -27.86 -6.32
N ALA A 129 10.63 -28.35 -5.10
CA ALA A 129 11.83 -28.91 -4.41
C ALA A 129 13.23 -28.40 -4.78
N ASN A 130 13.87 -27.59 -3.89
CA ASN A 130 14.99 -28.09 -3.12
C ASN A 130 15.14 -27.30 -1.81
N LYS A 131 15.31 -28.06 -0.75
CA LYS A 131 15.18 -27.76 0.66
C LYS A 131 16.43 -27.06 1.18
N SER A 132 16.27 -25.81 1.65
CA SER A 132 17.02 -25.29 2.80
C SER A 132 16.01 -24.67 3.76
N ALA A 133 15.96 -25.17 4.97
CA ALA A 133 14.89 -24.92 5.94
C ALA A 133 14.88 -23.44 6.37
N ALA A 134 13.90 -22.67 5.87
CA ALA A 134 13.41 -21.48 6.56
C ALA A 134 12.50 -21.95 7.72
N PRO A 135 12.41 -21.24 8.85
CA PRO A 135 11.52 -21.61 9.94
C PRO A 135 10.07 -21.68 9.40
N GLU A 136 9.40 -22.80 9.64
CA GLU A 136 7.98 -22.97 9.29
C GLU A 136 7.16 -21.91 10.05
N THR A 137 6.66 -20.89 9.31
CA THR A 137 5.74 -19.92 9.89
C THR A 137 4.43 -20.63 10.21
N THR A 138 4.18 -20.86 11.49
CA THR A 138 2.95 -21.48 11.95
C THR A 138 1.86 -20.42 12.04
N LEU A 139 0.74 -20.65 11.32
CA LEU A 139 -0.44 -19.79 11.42
C LEU A 139 -1.01 -19.87 12.84
N ILE A 140 -1.22 -18.72 13.48
CA ILE A 140 -1.88 -18.58 14.78
C ILE A 140 -3.39 -18.40 14.57
N SER A 141 -3.77 -17.46 13.70
CA SER A 141 -5.16 -17.14 13.38
C SER A 141 -5.27 -16.38 12.06
N SER A 142 -6.49 -16.36 11.49
CA SER A 142 -6.77 -15.62 10.26
C SER A 142 -8.24 -15.27 10.20
N TYR A 143 -8.58 -14.06 9.74
CA TYR A 143 -9.95 -13.65 9.47
C TYR A 143 -10.03 -12.90 8.13
N THR A 144 -11.15 -13.07 7.42
CA THR A 144 -11.39 -12.45 6.12
C THR A 144 -12.71 -11.70 6.11
N THR A 145 -12.72 -10.51 5.56
CA THR A 145 -13.96 -9.76 5.27
C THR A 145 -14.00 -9.33 3.81
N ALA A 146 -15.21 -9.27 3.24
CA ALA A 146 -15.44 -8.88 1.85
C ALA A 146 -15.80 -7.39 1.73
N PHE A 147 -15.45 -6.78 0.60
CA PHE A 147 -15.83 -5.43 0.20
C PHE A 147 -16.02 -5.38 -1.33
N ASP A 148 -16.69 -4.35 -1.82
CA ASP A 148 -16.79 -4.12 -3.26
C ASP A 148 -15.50 -3.45 -3.77
N PRO A 149 -14.71 -4.12 -4.63
CA PRO A 149 -13.46 -3.57 -5.13
C PRO A 149 -13.64 -2.39 -6.09
N SER A 150 -14.86 -2.14 -6.60
CA SER A 150 -15.17 -0.99 -7.47
C SER A 150 -15.41 0.30 -6.69
N GLU A 151 -15.63 0.22 -5.37
CA GLU A 151 -15.84 1.40 -4.53
C GLU A 151 -14.53 2.10 -4.17
N SER A 152 -14.55 3.44 -4.04
CA SER A 152 -13.39 4.25 -3.67
C SER A 152 -12.74 3.83 -2.34
N ARG A 153 -13.51 3.24 -1.42
CA ARG A 153 -13.00 2.71 -0.14
C ARG A 153 -12.01 1.55 -0.31
N ALA A 154 -12.05 0.84 -1.44
CA ALA A 154 -11.14 -0.25 -1.74
C ALA A 154 -9.68 0.21 -1.75
N VAL A 155 -9.40 1.41 -2.27
CA VAL A 155 -8.06 2.02 -2.25
C VAL A 155 -7.56 2.18 -0.82
N ASN A 156 -8.40 2.69 0.09
CA ASN A 156 -8.01 2.90 1.48
C ASN A 156 -7.85 1.58 2.26
N ILE A 157 -8.65 0.56 1.94
CA ILE A 157 -8.54 -0.80 2.50
C ILE A 157 -7.20 -1.40 2.08
N ALA A 158 -6.89 -1.38 0.78
CA ALA A 158 -5.63 -1.92 0.27
C ALA A 158 -4.41 -1.19 0.85
N LEU A 159 -4.46 0.14 0.90
CA LEU A 159 -3.37 0.95 1.46
C LEU A 159 -3.16 0.69 2.95
N SER A 160 -4.24 0.65 3.75
CA SER A 160 -4.09 0.39 5.19
C SER A 160 -3.63 -1.05 5.47
N ALA A 161 -4.12 -2.02 4.70
CA ALA A 161 -3.65 -3.41 4.79
C ALA A 161 -2.15 -3.51 4.44
N SER A 162 -1.69 -2.86 3.37
CA SER A 162 -0.28 -2.87 2.98
C SER A 162 0.64 -2.29 4.05
N ARG A 163 0.19 -1.29 4.80
CA ARG A 163 0.99 -0.63 5.86
C ARG A 163 1.17 -1.46 7.12
N ILE A 164 0.26 -2.37 7.39
CA ILE A 164 0.36 -3.27 8.54
C ILE A 164 0.98 -4.62 8.16
N ASN A 165 0.99 -4.96 6.88
CA ASN A 165 1.51 -6.23 6.39
C ASN A 165 3.01 -6.38 6.68
N GLY A 166 3.41 -7.57 7.14
CA GLY A 166 4.80 -7.88 7.48
C GLY A 166 5.29 -7.28 8.80
N THR A 167 4.42 -6.64 9.60
CA THR A 167 4.81 -6.13 10.91
C THR A 167 5.15 -7.28 11.85
N VAL A 168 6.40 -7.31 12.34
CA VAL A 168 6.89 -8.28 13.32
C VAL A 168 6.89 -7.65 14.70
N LEU A 169 6.26 -8.30 15.66
CA LEU A 169 6.20 -7.87 17.05
C LEU A 169 6.97 -8.85 17.94
N GLN A 170 8.02 -8.37 18.58
CA GLN A 170 8.76 -9.15 19.58
C GLN A 170 7.91 -9.39 20.84
N PRO A 171 8.22 -10.40 21.66
CA PRO A 171 7.57 -10.58 22.98
C PRO A 171 7.53 -9.28 23.77
N GLY A 172 6.35 -8.92 24.29
CA GLY A 172 6.12 -7.69 25.05
C GLY A 172 6.00 -6.40 24.20
N GLN A 173 6.22 -6.45 22.89
CA GLN A 173 6.10 -5.29 22.03
C GLN A 173 4.64 -4.92 21.78
N LYS A 174 4.33 -3.62 21.86
CA LYS A 174 3.00 -3.07 21.62
C LYS A 174 2.83 -2.72 20.12
N PHE A 175 1.64 -2.99 19.61
CA PHE A 175 1.16 -2.54 18.31
C PHE A 175 0.08 -1.46 18.47
N SER A 176 0.09 -0.45 17.58
CA SER A 176 -0.96 0.54 17.38
C SER A 176 -1.35 0.55 15.90
N PHE A 177 -2.63 0.32 15.63
CA PHE A 177 -3.13 0.35 14.26
C PHE A 177 -3.02 1.75 13.66
N SER A 178 -3.37 2.80 14.44
CA SER A 178 -3.31 4.18 13.98
C SER A 178 -1.89 4.62 13.64
N ASP A 179 -0.89 4.21 14.44
CA ASP A 179 0.52 4.53 14.17
C ASP A 179 1.00 3.82 12.91
N ALA A 180 0.65 2.53 12.74
CA ALA A 180 1.05 1.74 11.57
C ALA A 180 0.45 2.27 10.26
N VAL A 181 -0.82 2.68 10.24
CA VAL A 181 -1.46 3.20 9.03
C VAL A 181 -1.13 4.67 8.76
N GLY A 182 -0.67 5.39 9.78
CA GLY A 182 -0.26 6.79 9.68
C GLY A 182 -1.39 7.79 9.42
N PRO A 183 -1.05 9.07 9.20
CA PRO A 183 -2.03 10.13 8.93
C PRO A 183 -2.82 9.87 7.64
N ARG A 184 -4.15 10.02 7.73
CA ARG A 184 -5.08 9.80 6.62
C ARG A 184 -5.19 11.06 5.76
N THR A 185 -4.21 11.27 4.90
CA THR A 185 -4.12 12.42 3.99
C THR A 185 -3.97 11.97 2.55
N SER A 186 -4.31 12.83 1.59
CA SER A 186 -4.06 12.56 0.17
C SER A 186 -2.58 12.43 -0.14
N ALA A 187 -1.71 13.18 0.54
CA ALA A 187 -0.25 13.04 0.42
C ALA A 187 0.25 11.65 0.83
N ASN A 188 -0.46 10.98 1.72
CA ASN A 188 -0.19 9.60 2.14
C ASN A 188 -0.94 8.55 1.29
N GLY A 189 -1.56 8.94 0.18
CA GLY A 189 -2.25 8.05 -0.75
C GLY A 189 -3.69 7.69 -0.35
N TYR A 190 -4.25 8.27 0.72
CA TYR A 190 -5.64 8.05 1.07
C TYR A 190 -6.56 8.88 0.18
N VAL A 191 -7.74 8.32 -0.12
CA VAL A 191 -8.77 8.97 -0.93
C VAL A 191 -10.04 9.23 -0.11
N ILE A 192 -10.88 10.13 -0.62
CA ILE A 192 -12.21 10.38 -0.06
C ILE A 192 -13.10 9.17 -0.39
N ALA A 193 -13.74 8.63 0.64
CA ALA A 193 -14.67 7.51 0.52
C ALA A 193 -15.75 7.62 1.61
N PRO A 194 -16.86 6.86 1.53
CA PRO A 194 -17.88 6.84 2.56
C PRO A 194 -17.31 6.51 3.94
N THR A 195 -17.58 7.37 4.92
CA THR A 195 -17.21 7.21 6.33
C THR A 195 -18.38 7.53 7.24
N PHE A 196 -18.36 7.07 8.49
CA PHE A 196 -19.40 7.36 9.46
C PHE A 196 -19.00 8.52 10.39
N VAL A 197 -19.80 9.58 10.40
CA VAL A 197 -19.68 10.71 11.33
C VAL A 197 -21.06 10.97 11.94
N ASN A 198 -21.15 11.02 13.27
CA ASN A 198 -22.39 11.26 13.99
C ASN A 198 -23.57 10.37 13.55
N ARG A 199 -23.30 9.10 13.25
CA ARG A 199 -24.25 8.10 12.76
C ARG A 199 -24.76 8.34 11.32
N GLU A 200 -24.16 9.24 10.57
CA GLU A 200 -24.46 9.49 9.17
C GLU A 200 -23.31 9.02 8.29
N THR A 201 -23.62 8.59 7.08
CA THR A 201 -22.60 8.27 6.08
C THR A 201 -22.30 9.53 5.30
N VAL A 202 -21.05 9.99 5.40
CA VAL A 202 -20.56 11.19 4.73
C VAL A 202 -19.26 10.91 3.99
N PRO A 203 -18.93 11.64 2.93
CA PRO A 203 -17.60 11.57 2.32
C PRO A 203 -16.52 11.98 3.31
N GLY A 204 -15.47 11.18 3.48
CA GLY A 204 -14.37 11.50 4.37
C GLY A 204 -13.08 10.83 3.94
N MET A 205 -11.95 11.44 4.30
CA MET A 205 -10.62 10.91 3.99
C MET A 205 -10.38 9.58 4.73
N GLY A 206 -10.00 8.54 3.99
CA GLY A 206 -9.67 7.24 4.56
C GLY A 206 -10.90 6.38 4.92
N GLY A 207 -12.08 6.63 4.34
CA GLY A 207 -13.23 5.74 4.49
C GLY A 207 -12.89 4.32 4.06
N GLY A 208 -13.27 3.30 4.85
CA GLY A 208 -12.93 1.89 4.65
C GLY A 208 -11.89 1.34 5.62
N ILE A 209 -11.01 2.16 6.20
CA ILE A 209 -9.91 1.71 7.10
C ILE A 209 -10.43 0.91 8.31
N CYS A 210 -11.60 1.27 8.86
CA CYS A 210 -12.21 0.54 9.98
C CYS A 210 -12.58 -0.90 9.62
N GLN A 211 -12.70 -1.26 8.35
CA GLN A 211 -12.87 -2.66 7.97
C GLN A 211 -11.57 -3.44 8.19
N VAL A 212 -10.42 -2.87 7.87
CA VAL A 212 -9.12 -3.52 8.10
C VAL A 212 -8.86 -3.72 9.59
N SER A 213 -9.10 -2.68 10.43
CA SER A 213 -8.96 -2.82 11.88
C SER A 213 -9.96 -3.80 12.50
N SER A 214 -11.17 -3.89 11.97
CA SER A 214 -12.17 -4.88 12.40
C SER A 214 -11.77 -6.30 12.01
N THR A 215 -11.28 -6.49 10.78
CA THR A 215 -10.77 -7.81 10.34
C THR A 215 -9.58 -8.24 11.19
N MET A 216 -8.68 -7.30 11.53
CA MET A 216 -7.57 -7.57 12.44
C MET A 216 -8.07 -7.97 13.83
N TYR A 217 -9.04 -7.24 14.38
CA TYR A 217 -9.58 -7.56 15.70
C TYR A 217 -10.26 -8.94 15.72
N ALA A 218 -10.98 -9.29 14.65
CA ALA A 218 -11.55 -10.63 14.52
C ALA A 218 -10.47 -11.73 14.49
N ALA A 219 -9.41 -11.54 13.73
CA ALA A 219 -8.27 -12.47 13.73
C ALA A 219 -7.59 -12.53 15.10
N MET A 220 -7.49 -11.41 15.84
CA MET A 220 -6.99 -11.40 17.21
C MET A 220 -7.86 -12.25 18.15
N LEU A 221 -9.20 -12.15 18.04
CA LEU A 221 -10.12 -12.95 18.86
C LEU A 221 -9.94 -14.45 18.61
N GLU A 222 -9.82 -14.86 17.36
CA GLU A 222 -9.57 -16.27 16.99
C GLU A 222 -8.21 -16.77 17.50
N GLY A 223 -7.19 -15.93 17.50
CA GLY A 223 -5.85 -16.24 17.98
C GLY A 223 -5.63 -16.07 19.49
N GLY A 224 -6.66 -15.68 20.24
CA GLY A 224 -6.52 -15.41 21.67
C GLY A 224 -5.65 -14.18 21.99
N ILE A 225 -5.42 -13.30 21.02
CA ILE A 225 -4.65 -12.06 21.18
C ILE A 225 -5.56 -11.00 21.81
N LYS A 226 -5.20 -10.53 23.00
CA LYS A 226 -6.03 -9.57 23.74
C LYS A 226 -5.74 -8.14 23.31
N ALA A 227 -6.78 -7.42 22.87
CA ALA A 227 -6.67 -5.98 22.64
C ALA A 227 -6.44 -5.26 24.00
N THR A 228 -5.50 -4.33 24.00
CA THR A 228 -5.31 -3.39 25.12
C THR A 228 -6.19 -2.15 24.96
N GLN A 229 -6.59 -1.85 23.72
CA GLN A 229 -7.55 -0.80 23.39
C GLN A 229 -8.37 -1.24 22.17
N ARG A 230 -9.69 -1.12 22.27
CA ARG A 230 -10.64 -1.40 21.18
C ARG A 230 -11.94 -0.65 21.43
N TYR A 231 -12.52 -0.10 20.38
CA TYR A 231 -13.82 0.60 20.40
C TYR A 231 -14.76 0.00 19.37
N ALA A 232 -16.01 -0.25 19.79
CA ALA A 232 -17.08 -0.64 18.86
C ALA A 232 -17.53 0.54 18.00
N HIS A 233 -18.07 0.25 16.81
CA HIS A 233 -18.77 1.25 16.03
C HIS A 233 -20.06 1.70 16.72
N SER A 234 -20.44 2.96 16.52
CA SER A 234 -21.71 3.52 17.05
C SER A 234 -22.96 3.00 16.33
N LYS A 235 -22.78 2.37 15.16
CA LYS A 235 -23.79 1.65 14.37
C LYS A 235 -23.23 0.29 13.97
N PRO A 236 -24.09 -0.73 13.83
CA PRO A 236 -23.66 -2.01 13.25
C PRO A 236 -23.06 -1.81 11.86
N VAL A 237 -21.95 -2.48 11.60
CA VAL A 237 -21.33 -2.59 10.28
C VAL A 237 -21.74 -3.92 9.66
N THR A 238 -21.79 -4.00 8.33
CA THR A 238 -22.32 -5.16 7.62
C THR A 238 -21.30 -6.19 7.22
N TYR A 239 -20.01 -5.82 7.22
CA TYR A 239 -18.91 -6.66 6.76
C TYR A 239 -18.36 -7.63 7.83
N ILE A 240 -18.82 -7.52 9.08
CA ILE A 240 -18.35 -8.36 10.18
C ILE A 240 -19.46 -8.56 11.23
N PRO A 241 -19.52 -9.70 11.95
CA PRO A 241 -20.48 -9.93 13.03
C PRO A 241 -20.35 -8.89 14.15
N ALA A 242 -21.47 -8.60 14.81
CA ALA A 242 -21.52 -7.67 15.94
C ALA A 242 -20.58 -8.15 17.07
N GLY A 243 -19.81 -7.21 17.62
CA GLY A 243 -18.84 -7.48 18.68
C GLY A 243 -17.43 -7.82 18.18
N MET A 244 -17.26 -8.13 16.89
CA MET A 244 -15.95 -8.39 16.28
C MET A 244 -15.37 -7.16 15.55
N ASP A 245 -16.06 -6.04 15.60
CA ASP A 245 -15.66 -4.80 14.95
C ASP A 245 -14.69 -3.97 15.80
N ALA A 246 -13.87 -3.13 15.17
CA ALA A 246 -12.99 -2.17 15.82
C ALA A 246 -12.98 -0.85 15.03
N THR A 247 -13.50 0.22 15.63
CA THR A 247 -13.50 1.55 15.01
C THR A 247 -12.24 2.34 15.35
N ILE A 248 -11.73 3.06 14.37
CA ILE A 248 -10.54 3.91 14.48
C ILE A 248 -10.93 5.36 14.21
N VAL A 249 -10.54 6.25 15.10
CA VAL A 249 -10.70 7.71 14.95
C VAL A 249 -9.38 8.38 15.28
N ALA A 250 -8.83 9.12 14.35
CA ALA A 250 -7.52 9.76 14.51
C ALA A 250 -7.43 10.56 15.83
N GLY A 251 -6.43 10.26 16.65
CA GLY A 251 -6.19 10.90 17.95
C GLY A 251 -7.20 10.58 19.05
N GLN A 252 -8.23 9.72 18.80
CA GLN A 252 -9.27 9.45 19.79
C GLN A 252 -9.51 7.96 20.03
N LYS A 253 -9.58 7.14 18.98
CA LYS A 253 -9.90 5.71 19.07
C LYS A 253 -8.91 4.92 18.25
N ASP A 254 -8.36 3.89 18.86
CA ASP A 254 -7.38 3.01 18.23
C ASP A 254 -7.68 1.54 18.52
N LEU A 255 -7.08 0.65 17.75
CA LEU A 255 -6.92 -0.75 18.04
C LEU A 255 -5.47 -0.99 18.43
N THR A 256 -5.25 -1.34 19.69
CA THR A 256 -3.91 -1.64 20.20
C THR A 256 -3.88 -2.98 20.91
N PHE A 257 -2.75 -3.66 20.84
CA PHE A 257 -2.48 -4.88 21.60
C PHE A 257 -0.98 -5.00 21.90
N THR A 258 -0.63 -5.93 22.78
CA THR A 258 0.76 -6.28 23.08
C THR A 258 0.96 -7.75 22.70
N ASN A 259 2.09 -8.08 22.09
CA ASN A 259 2.45 -9.48 21.89
C ASN A 259 2.73 -10.14 23.26
N ASN A 260 1.79 -10.92 23.74
CA ASN A 260 1.89 -11.65 25.02
C ASN A 260 2.42 -13.08 24.87
N PHE A 261 2.82 -13.48 23.65
CA PHE A 261 3.49 -14.76 23.43
C PHE A 261 4.98 -14.65 23.78
N GLU A 262 5.60 -15.78 24.04
CA GLU A 262 7.05 -15.88 24.31
C GLU A 262 7.90 -15.88 23.03
N TYR A 263 7.26 -15.75 21.87
CA TYR A 263 7.88 -15.75 20.54
C TYR A 263 7.41 -14.54 19.71
N PRO A 264 8.18 -14.13 18.71
CA PRO A 264 7.74 -13.10 17.78
C PRO A 264 6.50 -13.51 17.02
N ILE A 265 5.58 -12.55 16.77
CA ILE A 265 4.43 -12.76 15.90
C ILE A 265 4.49 -11.80 14.71
N THR A 266 4.04 -12.26 13.56
CA THR A 266 3.97 -11.46 12.34
C THR A 266 2.51 -11.20 12.00
N ILE A 267 2.19 -9.94 11.69
CA ILE A 267 0.90 -9.54 11.13
C ILE A 267 1.02 -9.66 9.61
N ASN A 268 0.18 -10.49 8.99
CA ASN A 268 0.08 -10.57 7.55
C ASN A 268 -1.28 -10.01 7.12
N ALA A 269 -1.29 -9.17 6.08
CA ALA A 269 -2.48 -8.54 5.54
C ALA A 269 -2.49 -8.67 4.02
N VAL A 270 -3.49 -9.34 3.49
CA VAL A 270 -3.66 -9.60 2.06
C VAL A 270 -4.98 -9.02 1.59
N VAL A 271 -4.95 -8.29 0.48
CA VAL A 271 -6.14 -7.82 -0.23
C VAL A 271 -6.18 -8.50 -1.58
N ASP A 272 -7.25 -9.23 -1.86
CA ASP A 272 -7.42 -9.96 -3.11
C ASP A 272 -8.90 -10.03 -3.50
N GLY A 273 -9.21 -9.73 -4.77
CA GLY A 273 -10.52 -9.93 -5.40
C GLY A 273 -11.72 -9.37 -4.62
N GLY A 274 -11.56 -8.27 -3.85
CA GLY A 274 -12.62 -7.70 -3.03
C GLY A 274 -12.71 -8.31 -1.63
N THR A 275 -11.67 -8.98 -1.17
CA THR A 275 -11.51 -9.43 0.21
C THR A 275 -10.29 -8.83 0.87
N VAL A 276 -10.34 -8.64 2.18
CA VAL A 276 -9.17 -8.35 3.02
C VAL A 276 -9.05 -9.45 4.08
N THR A 277 -7.89 -10.09 4.09
CA THR A 277 -7.55 -11.15 5.05
C THR A 277 -6.43 -10.66 5.95
N ILE A 278 -6.63 -10.74 7.25
CA ILE A 278 -5.59 -10.50 8.25
C ILE A 278 -5.28 -11.81 8.97
N SER A 279 -4.00 -12.13 9.08
CA SER A 279 -3.56 -13.31 9.82
C SER A 279 -2.38 -12.97 10.74
N PHE A 280 -2.26 -13.75 11.81
CA PHE A 280 -1.12 -13.76 12.71
C PHE A 280 -0.36 -15.08 12.55
N SER A 281 0.95 -15.02 12.50
CA SER A 281 1.82 -16.20 12.41
C SER A 281 3.05 -16.04 13.32
N LYS A 282 3.67 -17.17 13.65
CA LYS A 282 4.94 -17.25 14.38
C LYS A 282 6.01 -17.91 13.54
#